data_e71b21d07e66a6a9953d22f6b1d09454
#
_entry.id   e71b21d07e66a6a9953d22f6b1d09454
#
_cell.length_a   1.000
_cell.length_b   1.000
_cell.length_c   1.000
_cell.angle_alpha   90.00
_cell.angle_beta   90.00
_cell.angle_gamma   90.00
#
_symmetry.space_group_name_H-M   'P 1'
#
loop_
_entity.id
_entity.type
_entity.pdbx_description
1 polymer ?
#
loop_
_entity_poly.entity_id
_entity_poly.type
_entity_poly.pdbx_seq_one_letter_code
_entity_poly.pdbx_strand_id
1 'polypeptide(L)'
;MKVLFNGRLMERSECAVDIEDRGYQFGDGVYEVIRIYNGSLYTLDEHIARFFKSAAEIGIVLPFSEAELKGELKGLIKANQVDDGGLYLQATRGTAPRKHQYKPGLTPQVTAYTFPIKKPVNEQENGVSVITEDDLRWLRCDIKSLNLLY
;
A
#
# COMPACT_ATOMS: atom_id res chain seq x y z
N MET A 1 15.09 -10.92 1.84
CA MET A 1 13.73 -10.45 2.19
C MET A 1 12.88 -10.46 0.93
N LYS A 2 11.79 -11.22 0.93
CA LYS A 2 10.86 -11.26 -0.18
C LYS A 2 9.96 -10.02 -0.23
N VAL A 3 9.59 -9.64 -1.44
CA VAL A 3 8.56 -8.64 -1.75
C VAL A 3 7.55 -9.24 -2.71
N LEU A 4 6.34 -8.71 -2.72
CA LEU A 4 5.35 -9.01 -3.73
C LEU A 4 5.43 -7.94 -4.81
N PHE A 5 5.58 -8.35 -6.07
CA PHE A 5 5.57 -7.47 -7.23
C PHE A 5 4.69 -8.07 -8.33
N ASN A 6 3.59 -7.41 -8.64
CA ASN A 6 2.63 -7.85 -9.68
C ASN A 6 2.24 -9.34 -9.58
N GLY A 7 1.87 -9.79 -8.37
CA GLY A 7 1.45 -11.16 -8.13
C GLY A 7 2.59 -12.19 -8.00
N ARG A 8 3.84 -11.74 -7.91
CA ARG A 8 4.99 -12.65 -7.78
C ARG A 8 5.82 -12.32 -6.55
N LEU A 9 6.14 -13.34 -5.76
CA LEU A 9 7.14 -13.23 -4.70
C LEU A 9 8.54 -13.28 -5.30
N MET A 10 9.35 -12.27 -5.04
CA MET A 10 10.72 -12.17 -5.52
C MET A 10 11.64 -11.61 -4.44
N GLU A 11 12.95 -11.68 -4.65
CA GLU A 11 13.89 -11.00 -3.76
C GLU A 11 13.78 -9.48 -3.93
N ARG A 12 13.88 -8.74 -2.82
CA ARG A 12 13.83 -7.27 -2.85
C ARG A 12 14.88 -6.66 -3.77
N SER A 13 16.07 -7.26 -3.86
CA SER A 13 17.17 -6.79 -4.72
C SER A 13 16.89 -6.94 -6.21
N GLU A 14 15.92 -7.78 -6.57
CA GLU A 14 15.51 -8.03 -7.97
C GLU A 14 14.30 -7.18 -8.38
N CYS A 15 13.63 -6.56 -7.39
CA CYS A 15 12.45 -5.73 -7.64
C CYS A 15 12.87 -4.34 -8.10
N ALA A 16 12.51 -3.99 -9.33
CA ALA A 16 12.75 -2.67 -9.90
C ALA A 16 11.44 -2.09 -10.44
N VAL A 17 11.19 -0.82 -10.15
CA VAL A 17 10.10 -0.04 -10.69
C VAL A 17 10.67 0.86 -11.79
N ASP A 18 9.95 0.96 -12.91
CA ASP A 18 10.34 1.83 -14.01
C ASP A 18 10.30 3.31 -13.56
N ILE A 19 11.31 4.10 -13.98
CA ILE A 19 11.38 5.54 -13.66
C ILE A 19 10.23 6.35 -14.29
N GLU A 20 9.56 5.82 -15.29
CA GLU A 20 8.34 6.38 -15.90
C GLU A 20 7.05 5.86 -15.24
N ASP A 21 7.14 5.10 -14.13
CA ASP A 21 5.96 4.74 -13.35
C ASP A 21 5.27 6.02 -12.83
N ARG A 22 3.95 6.10 -13.05
CA ARG A 22 3.18 7.31 -12.71
C ARG A 22 3.05 7.55 -11.22
N GLY A 23 3.11 6.50 -10.41
CA GLY A 23 3.18 6.63 -8.95
C GLY A 23 4.46 7.32 -8.51
N TYR A 24 5.59 6.95 -9.12
CA TYR A 24 6.89 7.58 -8.86
C TYR A 24 6.92 9.05 -9.33
N GLN A 25 6.35 9.35 -10.52
CA GLN A 25 6.43 10.69 -11.10
C GLN A 25 5.37 11.68 -10.59
N PHE A 26 4.17 11.19 -10.22
CA PHE A 26 2.99 12.04 -9.95
C PHE A 26 2.25 11.68 -8.66
N GLY A 27 2.66 10.65 -7.94
CA GLY A 27 1.84 10.11 -6.85
C GLY A 27 0.52 9.49 -7.34
N ASP A 28 0.45 9.09 -8.62
CA ASP A 28 -0.76 8.54 -9.25
C ASP A 28 -0.96 7.07 -8.84
N GLY A 29 -1.54 6.89 -7.68
CA GLY A 29 -1.74 5.58 -7.07
C GLY A 29 -2.35 5.66 -5.68
N VAL A 30 -2.52 4.48 -5.08
CA VAL A 30 -3.12 4.27 -3.76
C VAL A 30 -2.27 3.33 -2.92
N TYR A 31 -2.43 3.37 -1.60
CA TYR A 31 -1.68 2.50 -0.70
C TYR A 31 -2.48 2.08 0.52
N GLU A 32 -2.00 1.04 1.19
CA GLU A 32 -2.43 0.61 2.51
C GLU A 32 -1.23 0.26 3.39
N VAL A 33 -1.43 0.40 4.69
CA VAL A 33 -0.51 -0.10 5.71
C VAL A 33 -1.32 -0.96 6.66
N ILE A 34 -0.94 -2.24 6.77
CA ILE A 34 -1.67 -3.22 7.55
C ILE A 34 -0.78 -3.72 8.68
N ARG A 35 -1.27 -3.69 9.90
CA ARG A 35 -0.54 -4.22 11.05
C ARG A 35 -0.53 -5.74 11.03
N ILE A 36 0.61 -6.34 11.43
CA ILE A 36 0.76 -7.78 11.63
C ILE A 36 0.90 -8.05 13.12
N TYR A 37 0.08 -8.97 13.65
CA TYR A 37 0.16 -9.48 15.03
C TYR A 37 0.14 -11.00 14.98
N ASN A 38 1.10 -11.66 15.63
CA ASN A 38 1.19 -13.12 15.70
C ASN A 38 1.03 -13.78 14.31
N GLY A 39 1.74 -13.29 13.31
CA GLY A 39 1.70 -13.79 11.94
C GLY A 39 0.40 -13.54 11.18
N SER A 40 -0.53 -12.72 11.72
CA SER A 40 -1.83 -12.43 11.10
C SER A 40 -1.99 -10.95 10.78
N LEU A 41 -2.54 -10.65 9.60
CA LEU A 41 -2.91 -9.28 9.20
C LEU A 41 -4.16 -8.83 9.94
N TYR A 42 -4.02 -7.75 10.70
CA TYR A 42 -5.12 -7.17 11.46
C TYR A 42 -6.09 -6.42 10.51
N THR A 43 -7.39 -6.68 10.64
CA THR A 43 -8.47 -6.07 9.83
C THR A 43 -8.19 -6.10 8.32
N LEU A 44 -7.67 -7.25 7.83
CA LEU A 44 -7.27 -7.42 6.42
C LEU A 44 -8.42 -7.12 5.45
N ASP A 45 -9.64 -7.54 5.79
CA ASP A 45 -10.80 -7.40 4.89
C ASP A 45 -11.15 -5.93 4.66
N GLU A 46 -11.15 -5.12 5.71
CA GLU A 46 -11.43 -3.69 5.67
C GLU A 46 -10.34 -2.92 4.90
N HIS A 47 -9.08 -3.27 5.12
CA HIS A 47 -7.96 -2.68 4.38
C HIS A 47 -8.05 -2.99 2.89
N ILE A 48 -8.33 -4.23 2.51
CA ILE A 48 -8.43 -4.61 1.10
C ILE A 48 -9.65 -3.97 0.45
N ALA A 49 -10.81 -3.96 1.10
CA ALA A 49 -11.99 -3.27 0.59
C ALA A 49 -11.71 -1.77 0.34
N ARG A 50 -11.02 -1.08 1.28
CA ARG A 50 -10.63 0.33 1.11
C ARG A 50 -9.62 0.51 -0.02
N PHE A 51 -8.65 -0.39 -0.16
CA PHE A 51 -7.66 -0.35 -1.24
C PHE A 51 -8.32 -0.42 -2.61
N PHE A 52 -9.25 -1.37 -2.80
CA PHE A 52 -10.00 -1.51 -4.04
C PHE A 52 -10.92 -0.32 -4.31
N LYS A 53 -11.63 0.17 -3.27
CA LYS A 53 -12.44 1.39 -3.37
C LYS A 53 -11.58 2.59 -3.79
N SER A 54 -10.46 2.83 -3.12
CA SER A 54 -9.56 3.96 -3.42
C SER A 54 -9.00 3.87 -4.85
N ALA A 55 -8.63 2.67 -5.31
CA ALA A 55 -8.18 2.45 -6.69
C ALA A 55 -9.28 2.77 -7.71
N ALA A 56 -10.50 2.29 -7.47
CA ALA A 56 -11.66 2.53 -8.34
C ALA A 56 -12.01 4.03 -8.45
N GLU A 57 -11.97 4.77 -7.34
CA GLU A 57 -12.27 6.23 -7.30
C GLU A 57 -11.34 7.05 -8.18
N ILE A 58 -10.10 6.60 -8.39
CA ILE A 58 -9.14 7.25 -9.31
C ILE A 58 -9.02 6.50 -10.65
N GLY A 59 -9.91 5.53 -10.92
CA GLY A 59 -9.96 4.81 -12.19
C GLY A 59 -8.78 3.85 -12.43
N ILE A 60 -8.19 3.29 -11.37
CA ILE A 60 -7.21 2.20 -11.45
C ILE A 60 -7.96 0.86 -11.30
N VAL A 61 -7.92 0.04 -12.35
CA VAL A 61 -8.49 -1.31 -12.34
C VAL A 61 -7.40 -2.29 -11.91
N LEU A 62 -7.51 -2.83 -10.70
CA LEU A 62 -6.54 -3.77 -10.17
C LEU A 62 -6.60 -5.11 -10.92
N PRO A 63 -5.44 -5.76 -11.20
CA PRO A 63 -5.38 -6.99 -12.00
C PRO A 63 -5.69 -8.26 -11.22
N PHE A 64 -6.17 -8.15 -9.98
CA PHE A 64 -6.51 -9.26 -9.07
C PHE A 64 -7.91 -9.06 -8.50
N SER A 65 -8.52 -10.14 -8.06
CA SER A 65 -9.64 -10.10 -7.12
C SER A 65 -9.12 -9.82 -5.68
N GLU A 66 -10.04 -9.39 -4.80
CA GLU A 66 -9.72 -9.22 -3.39
C GLU A 66 -9.21 -10.53 -2.74
N ALA A 67 -9.82 -11.67 -3.11
CA ALA A 67 -9.46 -12.97 -2.57
C ALA A 67 -8.03 -13.39 -2.98
N GLU A 68 -7.66 -13.18 -4.24
CA GLU A 68 -6.32 -13.45 -4.75
C GLU A 68 -5.29 -12.59 -4.03
N LEU A 69 -5.52 -11.27 -3.96
CA LEU A 69 -4.59 -10.36 -3.27
C LEU A 69 -4.40 -10.73 -1.79
N LYS A 70 -5.49 -11.04 -1.08
CA LYS A 70 -5.43 -11.52 0.31
C LYS A 70 -4.57 -12.78 0.45
N GLY A 71 -4.69 -13.71 -0.48
CA GLY A 71 -3.88 -14.94 -0.53
C GLY A 71 -2.38 -14.63 -0.71
N GLU A 72 -2.04 -13.76 -1.64
CA GLU A 72 -0.67 -13.33 -1.92
C GLU A 72 -0.01 -12.61 -0.73
N LEU A 73 -0.76 -11.70 -0.06
CA LEU A 73 -0.26 -11.00 1.12
C LEU A 73 0.01 -11.95 2.29
N LYS A 74 -0.85 -12.94 2.52
CA LYS A 74 -0.61 -14.01 3.51
C LYS A 74 0.63 -14.83 3.14
N GLY A 75 0.81 -15.14 1.85
CA GLY A 75 2.00 -15.81 1.32
C GLY A 75 3.28 -15.01 1.57
N LEU A 76 3.25 -13.68 1.40
CA LEU A 76 4.39 -12.80 1.66
C LEU A 76 4.81 -12.81 3.13
N ILE A 77 3.84 -12.72 4.07
CA ILE A 77 4.13 -12.78 5.51
C ILE A 77 4.79 -14.10 5.88
N LYS A 78 4.23 -15.21 5.38
CA LYS A 78 4.78 -16.55 5.61
C LYS A 78 6.20 -16.68 5.04
N ALA A 79 6.44 -16.19 3.82
CA ALA A 79 7.76 -16.24 3.18
C ALA A 79 8.82 -15.42 3.93
N ASN A 80 8.44 -14.32 4.56
CA ASN A 80 9.32 -13.48 5.36
C ASN A 80 9.35 -13.85 6.85
N GLN A 81 8.55 -14.83 7.30
CA GLN A 81 8.47 -15.30 8.69
C GLN A 81 8.18 -14.14 9.67
N VAL A 82 7.28 -13.23 9.29
CA VAL A 82 6.95 -12.06 10.11
C VAL A 82 5.88 -12.44 11.14
N ASP A 83 6.23 -12.32 12.41
CA ASP A 83 5.31 -12.52 13.54
C ASP A 83 4.63 -11.21 13.93
N ASP A 84 5.42 -10.18 14.25
CA ASP A 84 4.94 -8.81 14.54
C ASP A 84 5.59 -7.80 13.59
N GLY A 85 4.78 -6.91 13.01
CA GLY A 85 5.31 -5.94 12.06
C GLY A 85 4.23 -5.14 11.35
N GLY A 86 4.58 -4.63 10.18
CA GLY A 86 3.68 -3.98 9.25
C GLY A 86 3.85 -4.53 7.84
N LEU A 87 2.79 -4.44 7.07
CA LEU A 87 2.79 -4.71 5.64
C LEU A 87 2.39 -3.41 4.93
N TYR A 88 3.23 -2.97 4.01
CA TYR A 88 2.92 -1.90 3.06
C TYR A 88 2.43 -2.52 1.75
N LEU A 89 1.35 -1.99 1.21
CA LEU A 89 0.75 -2.37 -0.07
C LEU A 89 0.52 -1.11 -0.89
N GLN A 90 0.89 -1.12 -2.16
CA GLN A 90 0.72 0.00 -3.08
C GLN A 90 0.28 -0.48 -4.46
N ALA A 91 -0.59 0.29 -5.09
CA ALA A 91 -0.85 0.19 -6.53
C ALA A 91 -0.65 1.56 -7.19
N THR A 92 0.12 1.59 -8.27
CA THR A 92 0.21 2.76 -9.15
C THR A 92 -0.60 2.53 -10.41
N ARG A 93 -0.89 3.61 -11.17
CA ARG A 93 -1.52 3.47 -12.49
C ARG A 93 -0.64 2.72 -13.50
N GLY A 94 0.66 2.57 -13.22
CA GLY A 94 1.62 1.92 -14.09
C GLY A 94 2.51 2.88 -14.88
N THR A 95 3.28 2.31 -15.80
CA THR A 95 4.32 3.01 -16.56
C THR A 95 3.77 3.61 -17.85
N ALA A 96 4.10 4.86 -18.12
CA ALA A 96 3.78 5.55 -19.38
C ALA A 96 4.72 6.73 -19.58
N PRO A 97 4.99 7.16 -20.84
CA PRO A 97 5.74 8.38 -21.13
C PRO A 97 5.17 9.57 -20.37
N ARG A 98 6.05 10.41 -19.80
CA ARG A 98 5.68 11.50 -18.89
C ARG A 98 4.75 12.52 -19.55
N LYS A 99 3.45 12.39 -19.27
CA LYS A 99 2.39 13.36 -19.65
C LYS A 99 1.40 13.45 -18.49
N HIS A 100 0.82 14.63 -18.25
CA HIS A 100 -0.23 14.79 -17.23
C HIS A 100 -1.44 13.93 -17.57
N GLN A 101 -1.91 13.97 -18.82
CA GLN A 101 -2.97 13.08 -19.29
C GLN A 101 -2.41 11.66 -19.48
N TYR A 102 -3.18 10.68 -19.10
CA TYR A 102 -2.87 9.27 -19.36
C TYR A 102 -3.90 8.65 -20.31
N LYS A 103 -3.47 7.64 -21.04
CA LYS A 103 -4.38 6.83 -21.87
C LYS A 103 -5.05 5.78 -20.98
N PRO A 104 -6.34 5.45 -21.22
CA PRO A 104 -6.98 4.30 -20.60
C PRO A 104 -6.22 2.99 -20.87
N GLY A 105 -6.33 2.00 -19.98
CA GLY A 105 -5.78 0.67 -20.19
C GLY A 105 -4.29 0.51 -19.86
N LEU A 106 -3.70 1.41 -19.08
CA LEU A 106 -2.37 1.17 -18.50
C LEU A 106 -2.45 -0.02 -17.53
N THR A 107 -1.37 -0.81 -17.49
CA THR A 107 -1.26 -1.93 -16.55
C THR A 107 -0.77 -1.41 -15.20
N PRO A 108 -1.58 -1.50 -14.13
CA PRO A 108 -1.16 -1.08 -12.80
C PRO A 108 0.05 -1.87 -12.30
N GLN A 109 0.92 -1.21 -11.53
CA GLN A 109 2.00 -1.87 -10.81
C GLN A 109 1.57 -2.04 -9.35
N VAL A 110 1.58 -3.27 -8.86
CA VAL A 110 1.20 -3.59 -7.48
C VAL A 110 2.40 -4.14 -6.74
N THR A 111 2.74 -3.50 -5.62
CA THR A 111 3.87 -3.89 -4.78
C THR A 111 3.46 -4.04 -3.34
N ALA A 112 4.03 -5.02 -2.63
CA ALA A 112 3.92 -5.10 -1.18
C ALA A 112 5.22 -5.60 -0.56
N TYR A 113 5.49 -5.12 0.67
CA TYR A 113 6.61 -5.59 1.46
C TYR A 113 6.30 -5.51 2.96
N THR A 114 7.04 -6.26 3.75
CA THR A 114 6.92 -6.25 5.22
C THR A 114 8.04 -5.43 5.85
N PHE A 115 7.77 -4.86 7.01
CA PHE A 115 8.74 -4.07 7.77
C PHE A 115 8.48 -4.20 9.29
N PRO A 116 9.53 -4.03 10.13
CA PRO A 116 9.36 -4.14 11.57
C PRO A 116 8.58 -2.95 12.13
N ILE A 117 7.64 -3.22 13.03
CA ILE A 117 6.98 -2.22 13.87
C ILE A 117 6.93 -2.77 15.30
N LYS A 118 7.45 -2.03 16.25
CA LYS A 118 7.32 -2.37 17.67
C LYS A 118 5.88 -2.12 18.15
N LYS A 119 5.41 -2.92 19.12
CA LYS A 119 4.16 -2.62 19.82
C LYS A 119 4.39 -1.34 20.64
N PRO A 120 3.47 -0.35 20.56
CA PRO A 120 3.61 0.92 21.31
C PRO A 120 3.15 0.75 22.75
N VAL A 121 3.77 -0.17 23.51
CA VAL A 121 3.37 -0.51 24.87
C VAL A 121 3.50 0.69 25.81
N ASN A 122 4.61 1.43 25.72
CA ASN A 122 4.82 2.60 26.54
C ASN A 122 3.78 3.70 26.27
N GLU A 123 3.47 3.95 25.01
CA GLU A 123 2.47 4.96 24.60
C GLU A 123 1.07 4.53 25.00
N GLN A 124 0.77 3.24 25.00
CA GLN A 124 -0.51 2.68 25.47
C GLN A 124 -0.67 2.81 26.99
N GLU A 125 0.41 2.61 27.76
CA GLU A 125 0.38 2.69 29.22
C GLU A 125 0.45 4.14 29.75
N ASN A 126 1.25 4.99 29.11
CA ASN A 126 1.57 6.34 29.60
C ASN A 126 0.94 7.46 28.78
N GLY A 127 0.32 7.13 27.65
CA GLY A 127 -0.23 8.11 26.72
C GLY A 127 0.85 8.84 25.92
N VAL A 128 0.41 9.80 25.12
CA VAL A 128 1.27 10.69 24.30
C VAL A 128 0.80 12.14 24.48
N SER A 129 1.74 13.08 24.37
CA SER A 129 1.40 14.51 24.31
C SER A 129 0.93 14.87 22.91
N VAL A 130 -0.15 15.64 22.81
CA VAL A 130 -0.71 16.09 21.53
C VAL A 130 -0.97 17.61 21.57
N ILE A 131 -1.01 18.22 20.41
CA ILE A 131 -1.54 19.56 20.18
C ILE A 131 -2.71 19.46 19.22
N THR A 132 -3.59 20.45 19.24
CA THR A 132 -4.66 20.60 18.24
C THR A 132 -4.24 21.64 17.22
N GLU A 133 -4.43 21.33 15.94
CA GLU A 133 -4.18 22.20 14.80
C GLU A 133 -5.37 22.18 13.85
N ASP A 134 -5.58 23.26 13.09
CA ASP A 134 -6.55 23.26 12.02
C ASP A 134 -6.14 22.30 10.92
N ASP A 135 -7.07 21.44 10.51
CA ASP A 135 -6.79 20.50 9.40
C ASP A 135 -6.90 21.23 8.06
N LEU A 136 -5.76 21.70 7.55
CA LEU A 136 -5.65 22.39 6.26
C LEU A 136 -5.54 21.43 5.08
N ARG A 137 -5.62 20.11 5.34
CA ARG A 137 -5.58 19.11 4.30
C ARG A 137 -6.84 19.17 3.43
N TRP A 138 -6.72 18.52 2.31
CA TRP A 138 -7.77 18.46 1.29
C TRP A 138 -9.11 17.87 1.77
N LEU A 139 -10.17 18.22 1.10
CA LEU A 139 -11.53 17.77 1.42
C LEU A 139 -11.79 16.29 0.98
N ARG A 140 -10.95 15.71 0.14
CA ARG A 140 -11.06 14.34 -0.40
C ARG A 140 -10.09 13.40 0.29
N CYS A 141 -10.25 13.19 1.60
CA CYS A 141 -9.45 12.27 2.40
C CYS A 141 -10.02 10.83 2.45
N ASP A 142 -11.09 10.55 1.72
CA ASP A 142 -11.71 9.24 1.53
C ASP A 142 -10.92 8.32 0.58
N ILE A 143 -10.06 8.89 -0.26
CA ILE A 143 -9.15 8.17 -1.16
C ILE A 143 -7.77 8.11 -0.51
N LYS A 144 -7.29 6.91 -0.21
CA LYS A 144 -5.95 6.69 0.35
C LYS A 144 -4.90 6.74 -0.76
N SER A 145 -4.70 7.92 -1.35
CA SER A 145 -3.76 8.17 -2.44
C SER A 145 -2.31 8.27 -1.97
N LEU A 146 -1.35 8.16 -2.90
CA LEU A 146 0.08 8.28 -2.63
C LEU A 146 0.55 9.70 -2.31
N ASN A 147 -0.29 10.71 -2.51
CA ASN A 147 0.06 12.10 -2.27
C ASN A 147 0.07 12.40 -0.76
N LEU A 148 1.24 12.74 -0.23
CA LEU A 148 1.48 12.93 1.20
C LEU A 148 1.71 14.41 1.58
N LEU A 149 1.55 15.34 0.67
CA LEU A 149 1.98 16.74 0.88
C LEU A 149 1.12 17.54 1.86
N TYR A 150 0.23 16.91 2.63
CA TYR A 150 -0.52 17.58 3.69
C TYR A 150 -0.74 16.64 4.88
#